data_2778bd43464278e1cf853ff2eb0c62dc
#
_entry.id   2778bd43464278e1cf853ff2eb0c62dc
#
_cell.length_a   1.000
_cell.length_b   1.000
_cell.length_c   1.000
_cell.angle_alpha   90.00
_cell.angle_beta   90.00
_cell.angle_gamma   90.00
#
_symmetry.space_group_name_H-M   'P 1'
#
loop_
_entity.id
_entity.type
_entity.pdbx_description
1 polymer ?
#
loop_
_entity_poly.entity_id
_entity_poly.type
_entity_poly.pdbx_seq_one_letter_code
_entity_poly.pdbx_strand_id
1 'polypeptide(L)'
;SAEMERTLPVLDCAVLIISGPSGIQSHTVTLWRLLRRYQVPVILFFNKMDMETADRDALLAAVRAELDEGCIDFSQPQAQLYEELSLSDEALMEAYLASGTLSDAQIAPLVSHRRVFPCLFGSALRQTGVDALLDALGRVVDEPARGAEFGAHVFKIARDEKGARLTFLKVTGGKLTVKQTLSGEGWEEKADQLRLYSGSKFTLLQQAPAGTVCAVTGLSKTMPGDVLGRETAAQAPVLQPVLEYRLLLEDGTDAALAYGQLRVLEEEDPALHLVWNALLREIRVQLMGPVQMEILQKLIESRFGLKVSFDAGNIVYLETIAAPVEGVGHYLSLIHI
;
A
#
# COMPACT_ATOMS: atom_id res chain seq x y z
N SER A 1 7.34 -4.17 -0.62
CA SER A 1 6.65 -5.45 -0.47
C SER A 1 5.24 -5.35 -1.05
N ALA A 2 4.62 -6.49 -1.39
CA ALA A 2 3.24 -6.53 -1.91
C ALA A 2 2.22 -5.96 -0.91
N GLU A 3 2.43 -6.17 0.39
CA GLU A 3 1.58 -5.59 1.43
C GLU A 3 1.59 -4.05 1.39
N MET A 4 2.76 -3.45 1.19
CA MET A 4 2.89 -2.01 1.07
C MET A 4 2.13 -1.51 -0.18
N GLU A 5 2.27 -2.17 -1.33
CA GLU A 5 1.56 -1.76 -2.54
C GLU A 5 0.04 -1.77 -2.36
N ARG A 6 -0.52 -2.76 -1.65
CA ARG A 6 -1.95 -2.83 -1.34
C ARG A 6 -2.47 -1.69 -0.46
N THR A 7 -1.59 -0.98 0.25
CA THR A 7 -1.95 0.18 1.06
C THR A 7 -1.99 1.49 0.26
N LEU A 8 -1.32 1.56 -0.91
CA LEU A 8 -1.23 2.79 -1.69
C LEU A 8 -2.59 3.38 -2.12
N PRO A 9 -3.58 2.56 -2.57
CA PRO A 9 -4.89 3.09 -2.96
C PRO A 9 -5.69 3.75 -1.83
N VAL A 10 -5.30 3.50 -0.57
CA VAL A 10 -6.00 4.07 0.59
C VAL A 10 -5.29 5.27 1.19
N LEU A 11 -4.15 5.70 0.64
CA LEU A 11 -3.42 6.89 1.10
C LEU A 11 -4.02 8.16 0.49
N ASP A 12 -4.17 9.20 1.31
CA ASP A 12 -4.46 10.56 0.83
C ASP A 12 -3.18 11.31 0.50
N CYS A 13 -2.08 11.01 1.21
CA CYS A 13 -0.74 11.52 0.97
C CYS A 13 0.30 10.54 1.53
N ALA A 14 1.50 10.55 0.98
CA ALA A 14 2.64 9.79 1.48
C ALA A 14 3.78 10.74 1.88
N VAL A 15 4.40 10.46 3.02
CA VAL A 15 5.69 11.07 3.39
C VAL A 15 6.80 10.09 3.04
N LEU A 16 7.58 10.41 2.01
CA LEU A 16 8.74 9.63 1.60
C LEU A 16 9.98 10.08 2.37
N ILE A 17 10.43 9.24 3.29
CA ILE A 17 11.59 9.54 4.14
C ILE A 17 12.87 9.06 3.46
N ILE A 18 13.81 9.98 3.22
CA ILE A 18 15.12 9.72 2.63
C ILE A 18 16.20 10.00 3.68
N SER A 19 17.15 9.08 3.84
CA SER A 19 18.29 9.30 4.73
C SER A 19 19.28 10.30 4.10
N GLY A 20 19.53 11.42 4.75
CA GLY A 20 20.48 12.45 4.27
C GLY A 20 21.86 11.88 3.90
N PRO A 21 22.53 11.12 4.80
CA PRO A 21 23.81 10.51 4.50
C PRO A 21 23.81 9.49 3.36
N SER A 22 22.69 8.83 3.12
CA SER A 22 22.60 7.74 2.12
C SER A 22 22.02 8.18 0.79
N GLY A 23 21.31 9.31 0.75
CA GLY A 23 20.64 9.82 -0.44
C GLY A 23 19.58 8.88 -1.03
N ILE A 24 19.35 8.98 -2.33
CA ILE A 24 18.41 8.14 -3.07
C ILE A 24 18.99 6.73 -3.22
N GLN A 25 18.17 5.74 -2.95
CA GLN A 25 18.52 4.33 -3.09
C GLN A 25 17.54 3.63 -4.05
N SER A 26 17.89 2.44 -4.54
CA SER A 26 17.04 1.66 -5.45
C SER A 26 15.62 1.45 -4.92
N HIS A 27 15.48 1.27 -3.61
CA HIS A 27 14.17 1.16 -2.97
C HIS A 27 13.37 2.47 -3.02
N THR A 28 14.03 3.61 -2.86
CA THR A 28 13.41 4.95 -2.99
C THR A 28 12.81 5.14 -4.39
N VAL A 29 13.57 4.77 -5.44
CA VAL A 29 13.10 4.83 -6.83
C VAL A 29 11.90 3.91 -7.06
N THR A 30 11.92 2.71 -6.49
CA THR A 30 10.80 1.76 -6.58
C THR A 30 9.54 2.32 -5.92
N LEU A 31 9.67 2.87 -4.69
CA LEU A 31 8.56 3.52 -3.98
C LEU A 31 8.02 4.72 -4.78
N TRP A 32 8.90 5.56 -5.32
CA TRP A 32 8.52 6.70 -6.14
C TRP A 32 7.68 6.32 -7.36
N ARG A 33 8.10 5.26 -8.08
CA ARG A 33 7.37 4.73 -9.24
C ARG A 33 5.98 4.21 -8.87
N LEU A 34 5.88 3.51 -7.74
CA LEU A 34 4.60 3.02 -7.24
C LEU A 34 3.70 4.19 -6.83
N LEU A 35 4.18 5.15 -6.05
CA LEU A 35 3.44 6.35 -5.66
C LEU A 35 2.95 7.14 -6.88
N ARG A 36 3.78 7.21 -7.94
CA ARG A 36 3.40 7.82 -9.23
C ARG A 36 2.30 7.01 -9.93
N ARG A 37 2.40 5.69 -9.97
CA ARG A 37 1.39 4.82 -10.59
C ARG A 37 0.03 4.96 -9.92
N TYR A 38 0.01 5.00 -8.60
CA TYR A 38 -1.22 5.14 -7.81
C TYR A 38 -1.65 6.60 -7.61
N GLN A 39 -0.96 7.55 -8.23
CA GLN A 39 -1.25 8.99 -8.18
C GLN A 39 -1.32 9.54 -6.74
N VAL A 40 -0.58 8.94 -5.80
CA VAL A 40 -0.54 9.38 -4.40
C VAL A 40 0.29 10.66 -4.29
N PRO A 41 -0.23 11.76 -3.71
CA PRO A 41 0.55 12.96 -3.39
C PRO A 41 1.73 12.62 -2.48
N VAL A 42 2.88 13.27 -2.65
CA VAL A 42 4.09 12.95 -1.90
C VAL A 42 4.75 14.20 -1.33
N ILE A 43 5.11 14.13 -0.05
CA ILE A 43 6.04 15.05 0.61
C ILE A 43 7.33 14.27 0.86
N LEU A 44 8.49 14.86 0.56
CA LEU A 44 9.80 14.29 0.85
C LEU A 44 10.32 14.84 2.17
N PHE A 45 10.81 13.96 3.05
CA PHE A 45 11.45 14.34 4.28
C PHE A 45 12.88 13.76 4.33
N PHE A 46 13.88 14.63 4.26
CA PHE A 46 15.28 14.24 4.39
C PHE A 46 15.65 14.16 5.87
N ASN A 47 15.81 12.94 6.35
CA ASN A 47 16.08 12.64 7.75
C ASN A 47 17.58 12.49 8.01
N LYS A 48 18.00 12.61 9.27
CA LYS A 48 19.40 12.53 9.73
C LYS A 48 20.29 13.66 9.17
N MET A 49 19.71 14.86 9.00
CA MET A 49 20.46 16.04 8.55
C MET A 49 21.42 16.60 9.60
N ASP A 50 21.42 16.04 10.81
CA ASP A 50 22.40 16.31 11.86
C ASP A 50 23.75 15.60 11.67
N MET A 51 23.86 14.72 10.65
CA MET A 51 25.11 14.05 10.32
C MET A 51 25.96 14.88 9.35
N GLU A 52 27.27 14.95 9.59
CA GLU A 52 28.22 15.75 8.80
C GLU A 52 28.27 15.40 7.30
N THR A 53 27.90 14.17 6.96
CA THR A 53 27.87 13.69 5.57
C THR A 53 26.60 14.04 4.81
N ALA A 54 25.61 14.68 5.48
CA ALA A 54 24.38 15.08 4.84
C ALA A 54 24.52 16.47 4.19
N ASP A 55 24.39 16.53 2.89
CA ASP A 55 24.46 17.77 2.10
C ASP A 55 23.07 18.08 1.51
N ARG A 56 22.47 19.17 1.96
CA ARG A 56 21.12 19.59 1.56
C ARG A 56 21.01 19.91 0.07
N ASP A 57 21.96 20.67 -0.45
CA ASP A 57 21.89 21.14 -1.83
C ASP A 57 22.14 19.98 -2.80
N ALA A 58 23.09 19.09 -2.46
CA ALA A 58 23.34 17.88 -3.23
C ALA A 58 22.12 16.94 -3.21
N LEU A 59 21.43 16.78 -2.07
CA LEU A 59 20.22 15.96 -1.97
C LEU A 59 19.06 16.52 -2.80
N LEU A 60 18.84 17.85 -2.74
CA LEU A 60 17.80 18.49 -3.54
C LEU A 60 18.09 18.37 -5.03
N ALA A 61 19.33 18.57 -5.46
CA ALA A 61 19.72 18.37 -6.85
C ALA A 61 19.53 16.92 -7.30
N ALA A 62 19.86 15.93 -6.46
CA ALA A 62 19.67 14.53 -6.77
C ALA A 62 18.19 14.15 -6.95
N VAL A 63 17.30 14.57 -6.04
CA VAL A 63 15.85 14.24 -6.18
C VAL A 63 15.23 14.93 -7.38
N ARG A 64 15.67 16.13 -7.75
CA ARG A 64 15.23 16.80 -8.97
C ARG A 64 15.65 16.04 -10.23
N ALA A 65 16.87 15.54 -10.26
CA ALA A 65 17.40 14.81 -11.41
C ALA A 65 16.83 13.38 -11.53
N GLU A 66 16.66 12.67 -10.41
CA GLU A 66 16.34 11.24 -10.42
C GLU A 66 14.85 10.93 -10.20
N LEU A 67 14.12 11.81 -9.50
CA LEU A 67 12.71 11.58 -9.18
C LEU A 67 11.80 12.51 -9.99
N ASP A 68 11.89 13.83 -9.75
CA ASP A 68 11.04 14.82 -10.44
C ASP A 68 11.57 16.25 -10.24
N GLU A 69 11.56 17.06 -11.30
CA GLU A 69 11.96 18.48 -11.27
C GLU A 69 11.07 19.33 -10.36
N GLY A 70 9.83 18.92 -10.13
CA GLY A 70 8.88 19.55 -9.21
C GLY A 70 9.21 19.40 -7.71
N CYS A 71 10.36 18.83 -7.34
CA CYS A 71 10.86 18.79 -5.96
C CYS A 71 11.34 20.18 -5.53
N ILE A 72 10.59 20.82 -4.61
CA ILE A 72 10.83 22.20 -4.14
C ILE A 72 11.11 22.21 -2.65
N ASP A 73 12.10 23.00 -2.23
CA ASP A 73 12.47 23.14 -0.84
C ASP A 73 11.49 24.06 -0.10
N PHE A 74 10.66 23.48 0.77
CA PHE A 74 9.67 24.21 1.57
C PHE A 74 10.23 24.78 2.87
N SER A 75 11.50 24.57 3.18
CA SER A 75 12.17 25.16 4.33
C SER A 75 13.02 26.40 3.98
N GLN A 76 12.99 26.84 2.72
CA GLN A 76 13.62 28.10 2.29
C GLN A 76 12.77 29.32 2.69
N PRO A 77 13.35 30.56 2.65
CA PRO A 77 12.60 31.78 2.93
C PRO A 77 11.36 31.92 2.02
N GLN A 78 10.25 32.39 2.58
CA GLN A 78 8.94 32.39 1.92
C GLN A 78 8.93 33.10 0.56
N ALA A 79 9.68 34.18 0.42
CA ALA A 79 9.78 34.91 -0.85
C ALA A 79 10.41 34.05 -1.96
N GLN A 80 11.46 33.32 -1.63
CA GLN A 80 12.13 32.41 -2.57
C GLN A 80 11.24 31.21 -2.91
N LEU A 81 10.53 30.66 -1.90
CA LEU A 81 9.57 29.59 -2.10
C LEU A 81 8.46 29.99 -3.07
N TYR A 82 7.88 31.19 -2.89
CA TYR A 82 6.82 31.67 -3.76
C TYR A 82 7.30 31.97 -5.19
N GLU A 83 8.51 32.51 -5.33
CA GLU A 83 9.13 32.72 -6.63
C GLU A 83 9.31 31.36 -7.35
N GLU A 84 9.87 30.35 -6.71
CA GLU A 84 10.08 29.02 -7.28
C GLU A 84 8.75 28.33 -7.62
N LEU A 85 7.75 28.39 -6.72
CA LEU A 85 6.41 27.85 -6.95
C LEU A 85 5.70 28.54 -8.13
N SER A 86 5.91 29.85 -8.31
CA SER A 86 5.28 30.58 -9.42
C SER A 86 5.76 30.12 -10.80
N LEU A 87 6.97 29.54 -10.89
CA LEU A 87 7.49 28.98 -12.15
C LEU A 87 6.84 27.65 -12.52
N SER A 88 6.16 26.99 -11.60
CA SER A 88 5.54 25.67 -11.85
C SER A 88 4.15 25.74 -12.50
N ASP A 89 3.49 26.92 -12.49
CA ASP A 89 2.13 27.08 -13.01
C ASP A 89 1.85 28.52 -13.42
N GLU A 90 1.23 28.74 -14.59
CA GLU A 90 0.96 30.05 -15.14
C GLU A 90 0.00 30.87 -14.25
N ALA A 91 -1.04 30.22 -13.69
CA ALA A 91 -1.99 30.89 -12.79
C ALA A 91 -1.34 31.32 -11.47
N LEU A 92 -0.38 30.52 -10.97
CA LEU A 92 0.42 30.90 -9.80
C LEU A 92 1.36 32.06 -10.11
N MET A 93 1.95 32.10 -11.29
CA MET A 93 2.79 33.21 -11.71
C MET A 93 2.00 34.51 -11.77
N GLU A 94 0.81 34.50 -12.36
CA GLU A 94 -0.08 35.66 -12.40
C GLU A 94 -0.47 36.12 -10.98
N ALA A 95 -0.83 35.17 -10.11
CA ALA A 95 -1.20 35.48 -8.73
C ALA A 95 -0.02 36.09 -7.94
N TYR A 96 1.18 35.54 -8.10
CA TYR A 96 2.39 36.04 -7.44
C TYR A 96 2.78 37.43 -7.95
N LEU A 97 2.72 37.67 -9.26
CA LEU A 97 2.99 38.97 -9.84
C LEU A 97 1.98 40.04 -9.37
N ALA A 98 0.73 39.65 -9.15
CA ALA A 98 -0.31 40.58 -8.71
C ALA A 98 -0.24 40.91 -7.21
N SER A 99 0.15 39.95 -6.36
CA SER A 99 0.04 40.10 -4.88
C SER A 99 1.38 39.99 -4.13
N GLY A 100 2.43 39.47 -4.77
CA GLY A 100 3.70 39.15 -4.11
C GLY A 100 3.62 37.97 -3.14
N THR A 101 2.47 37.27 -3.05
CA THR A 101 2.24 36.15 -2.12
C THR A 101 1.42 35.06 -2.77
N LEU A 102 1.56 33.82 -2.27
CA LEU A 102 0.73 32.69 -2.65
C LEU A 102 0.02 32.13 -1.41
N SER A 103 -1.24 31.77 -1.55
CA SER A 103 -2.01 31.10 -0.48
C SER A 103 -1.85 29.58 -0.52
N ASP A 104 -2.03 28.93 0.63
CA ASP A 104 -2.02 27.46 0.73
C ASP A 104 -3.07 26.82 -0.19
N ALA A 105 -4.24 27.43 -0.34
CA ALA A 105 -5.30 26.99 -1.25
C ALA A 105 -4.90 27.01 -2.73
N GLN A 106 -3.92 27.82 -3.11
CA GLN A 106 -3.36 27.83 -4.47
C GLN A 106 -2.25 26.78 -4.64
N ILE A 107 -1.51 26.49 -3.57
CA ILE A 107 -0.39 25.55 -3.58
C ILE A 107 -0.89 24.08 -3.47
N ALA A 108 -1.87 23.82 -2.61
CA ALA A 108 -2.35 22.46 -2.31
C ALA A 108 -2.80 21.66 -3.56
N PRO A 109 -3.49 22.25 -4.57
CA PRO A 109 -3.81 21.54 -5.80
C PRO A 109 -2.59 21.05 -6.59
N LEU A 110 -1.47 21.77 -6.56
CA LEU A 110 -0.25 21.32 -7.24
C LEU A 110 0.37 20.10 -6.56
N VAL A 111 0.31 20.05 -5.23
CA VAL A 111 0.78 18.89 -4.46
C VAL A 111 -0.16 17.71 -4.71
N SER A 112 -1.48 17.93 -4.64
CA SER A 112 -2.50 16.90 -4.87
C SER A 112 -2.44 16.30 -6.28
N HIS A 113 -2.15 17.11 -7.31
CA HIS A 113 -1.97 16.66 -8.69
C HIS A 113 -0.54 16.24 -9.04
N ARG A 114 0.34 16.11 -8.04
CA ARG A 114 1.73 15.67 -8.21
C ARG A 114 2.55 16.53 -9.19
N ARG A 115 2.31 17.82 -9.20
CA ARG A 115 3.11 18.81 -9.96
C ARG A 115 4.22 19.44 -9.11
N VAL A 116 3.99 19.49 -7.79
CA VAL A 116 4.95 19.98 -6.80
C VAL A 116 5.10 18.94 -5.70
N PHE A 117 6.34 18.70 -5.28
CA PHE A 117 6.70 17.77 -4.22
C PHE A 117 7.46 18.53 -3.14
N PRO A 118 6.80 18.90 -2.03
CA PRO A 118 7.45 19.59 -0.92
C PRO A 118 8.62 18.77 -0.37
N CYS A 119 9.79 19.37 -0.30
CA CYS A 119 11.01 18.83 0.31
C CYS A 119 11.28 19.54 1.62
N LEU A 120 11.45 18.75 2.69
CA LEU A 120 11.71 19.23 4.03
C LEU A 120 12.92 18.49 4.61
N PHE A 121 13.67 19.16 5.47
CA PHE A 121 14.93 18.66 6.01
C PHE A 121 14.92 18.67 7.53
N GLY A 122 15.45 17.60 8.15
CA GLY A 122 15.46 17.53 9.60
C GLY A 122 16.16 16.30 10.15
N SER A 123 16.05 16.13 11.46
CA SER A 123 16.48 14.93 12.19
C SER A 123 15.38 14.51 13.15
N ALA A 124 14.79 13.37 12.88
CA ALA A 124 13.75 12.80 13.76
C ALA A 124 14.30 12.50 15.16
N LEU A 125 15.57 12.07 15.26
CA LEU A 125 16.23 11.82 16.54
C LEU A 125 16.38 13.10 17.39
N ARG A 126 16.68 14.22 16.73
CA ARG A 126 16.83 15.54 17.36
C ARG A 126 15.53 16.32 17.41
N GLN A 127 14.46 15.79 16.82
CA GLN A 127 13.16 16.45 16.65
C GLN A 127 13.24 17.79 15.88
N THR A 128 14.27 17.99 15.08
CA THR A 128 14.42 19.19 14.24
C THR A 128 13.73 18.98 12.91
N GLY A 129 12.98 20.00 12.42
CA GLY A 129 12.24 19.94 11.15
C GLY A 129 10.96 19.11 11.17
N VAL A 130 10.64 18.43 12.27
CA VAL A 130 9.41 17.61 12.39
C VAL A 130 8.18 18.50 12.45
N ASP A 131 8.24 19.62 13.20
CA ASP A 131 7.12 20.57 13.26
C ASP A 131 6.82 21.17 11.88
N ALA A 132 7.87 21.53 11.13
CA ALA A 132 7.74 22.04 9.76
C ALA A 132 7.08 21.00 8.81
N LEU A 133 7.38 19.72 8.99
CA LEU A 133 6.73 18.64 8.25
C LEU A 133 5.23 18.56 8.61
N LEU A 134 4.88 18.61 9.90
CA LEU A 134 3.50 18.56 10.36
C LEU A 134 2.71 19.79 9.88
N ASP A 135 3.31 20.98 9.93
CA ASP A 135 2.70 22.20 9.42
C ASP A 135 2.48 22.13 7.90
N ALA A 136 3.47 21.63 7.14
CA ALA A 136 3.34 21.44 5.70
C ALA A 136 2.20 20.44 5.37
N LEU A 137 2.11 19.31 6.08
CA LEU A 137 1.01 18.35 5.92
C LEU A 137 -0.36 19.01 6.15
N GLY A 138 -0.48 19.83 7.18
CA GLY A 138 -1.73 20.53 7.50
C GLY A 138 -2.12 21.65 6.51
N ARG A 139 -1.15 22.20 5.77
CA ARG A 139 -1.35 23.35 4.88
C ARG A 139 -1.52 22.96 3.42
N VAL A 140 -0.77 21.96 2.94
CA VAL A 140 -0.71 21.65 1.49
C VAL A 140 -1.25 20.27 1.11
N VAL A 141 -1.80 19.53 2.06
CA VAL A 141 -2.50 18.28 1.77
C VAL A 141 -3.99 18.51 1.91
N ASP A 142 -4.68 18.56 0.77
CA ASP A 142 -6.13 18.68 0.76
C ASP A 142 -6.80 17.34 1.09
N GLU A 143 -7.90 17.41 1.84
CA GLU A 143 -8.79 16.25 1.94
C GLU A 143 -9.48 16.02 0.59
N PRO A 144 -9.37 14.82 0.01
CA PRO A 144 -10.03 14.55 -1.26
C PRO A 144 -11.55 14.67 -1.13
N ALA A 145 -12.19 15.23 -2.16
CA ALA A 145 -13.63 15.31 -2.22
C ALA A 145 -14.26 13.91 -2.16
N ARG A 146 -15.09 13.67 -1.15
CA ARG A 146 -15.71 12.37 -0.89
C ARG A 146 -17.17 12.38 -1.28
N GLY A 147 -17.59 11.44 -2.12
CA GLY A 147 -18.97 11.34 -2.55
C GLY A 147 -19.93 10.95 -1.43
N ALA A 148 -21.23 11.18 -1.64
CA ALA A 148 -22.28 10.86 -0.67
C ALA A 148 -22.62 9.35 -0.62
N GLU A 149 -22.36 8.61 -1.69
CA GLU A 149 -22.62 7.17 -1.76
C GLU A 149 -21.51 6.39 -1.07
N PHE A 150 -21.88 5.27 -0.42
CA PHE A 150 -20.93 4.41 0.26
C PHE A 150 -19.91 3.82 -0.73
N GLY A 151 -18.65 3.92 -0.37
CA GLY A 151 -17.54 3.27 -1.02
C GLY A 151 -16.47 2.92 -0.01
N ALA A 152 -15.73 1.83 -0.24
CA ALA A 152 -14.58 1.45 0.59
C ALA A 152 -13.57 0.61 -0.18
N HIS A 153 -12.29 0.72 0.23
CA HIS A 153 -11.19 -0.13 -0.22
C HIS A 153 -10.69 -1.00 0.91
N VAL A 154 -10.67 -2.31 0.70
CA VAL A 154 -10.08 -3.31 1.61
C VAL A 154 -8.59 -3.42 1.31
N PHE A 155 -7.73 -3.14 2.28
CA PHE A 155 -6.29 -3.17 2.06
C PHE A 155 -5.56 -4.24 2.87
N LYS A 156 -6.19 -4.78 3.93
CA LYS A 156 -5.56 -5.78 4.79
C LYS A 156 -6.60 -6.68 5.45
N ILE A 157 -6.26 -7.95 5.54
CA ILE A 157 -6.94 -8.93 6.40
C ILE A 157 -5.97 -9.28 7.53
N ALA A 158 -6.48 -9.38 8.75
CA ALA A 158 -5.72 -9.84 9.92
C ALA A 158 -6.64 -10.61 10.86
N ARG A 159 -6.06 -11.14 11.94
CA ARG A 159 -6.82 -11.78 13.02
C ARG A 159 -6.46 -11.13 14.35
N ASP A 160 -7.46 -10.96 15.21
CA ASP A 160 -7.21 -10.48 16.58
C ASP A 160 -6.66 -11.61 17.48
N GLU A 161 -6.31 -11.26 18.71
CA GLU A 161 -5.76 -12.21 19.70
C GLU A 161 -6.69 -13.41 19.99
N LYS A 162 -7.97 -13.28 19.70
CA LYS A 162 -8.99 -14.34 19.85
C LYS A 162 -9.22 -15.13 18.57
N GLY A 163 -8.46 -14.83 17.50
CA GLY A 163 -8.57 -15.46 16.19
C GLY A 163 -9.71 -14.91 15.31
N ALA A 164 -10.44 -13.88 15.75
CA ALA A 164 -11.50 -13.28 14.96
C ALA A 164 -10.93 -12.54 13.73
N ARG A 165 -11.50 -12.80 12.57
CA ARG A 165 -11.10 -12.18 11.30
C ARG A 165 -11.44 -10.70 11.29
N LEU A 166 -10.47 -9.88 10.92
CA LEU A 166 -10.57 -8.43 10.78
C LEU A 166 -10.33 -8.04 9.33
N THR A 167 -11.29 -7.35 8.74
CA THR A 167 -11.16 -6.73 7.43
C THR A 167 -10.84 -5.26 7.63
N PHE A 168 -9.59 -4.86 7.36
CA PHE A 168 -9.17 -3.46 7.40
C PHE A 168 -9.52 -2.78 6.09
N LEU A 169 -10.27 -1.71 6.18
CA LEU A 169 -10.70 -0.92 5.04
C LEU A 169 -10.65 0.57 5.32
N LYS A 170 -10.57 1.36 4.25
CA LYS A 170 -10.82 2.80 4.27
C LYS A 170 -12.16 3.08 3.62
N VAL A 171 -13.01 3.83 4.30
CA VAL A 171 -14.25 4.35 3.73
C VAL A 171 -13.91 5.52 2.81
N THR A 172 -14.21 5.42 1.52
CA THR A 172 -13.86 6.41 0.49
C THR A 172 -15.02 7.33 0.15
N GLY A 173 -16.26 6.91 0.44
CA GLY A 173 -17.47 7.70 0.22
C GLY A 173 -18.58 7.37 1.21
N GLY A 174 -19.49 8.30 1.42
CA GLY A 174 -20.61 8.15 2.33
C GLY A 174 -20.21 7.79 3.76
N LYS A 175 -20.80 6.73 4.27
CA LYS A 175 -20.50 6.19 5.60
C LYS A 175 -20.77 4.70 5.66
N LEU A 176 -20.02 3.98 6.51
CA LEU A 176 -20.27 2.61 6.89
C LEU A 176 -20.93 2.57 8.27
N THR A 177 -22.01 1.81 8.45
CA THR A 177 -22.70 1.66 9.73
C THR A 177 -22.64 0.21 10.23
N VAL A 178 -22.72 0.05 11.55
CA VAL A 178 -22.85 -1.29 12.16
C VAL A 178 -24.10 -1.98 11.64
N LYS A 179 -24.01 -3.28 11.34
CA LYS A 179 -25.05 -4.11 10.75
C LYS A 179 -25.45 -3.75 9.31
N GLN A 180 -24.72 -2.85 8.68
CA GLN A 180 -24.89 -2.59 7.24
C GLN A 180 -24.54 -3.85 6.45
N THR A 181 -25.40 -4.19 5.50
CA THR A 181 -25.13 -5.25 4.54
C THR A 181 -24.15 -4.77 3.49
N LEU A 182 -23.09 -5.53 3.28
CA LEU A 182 -22.08 -5.32 2.25
C LEU A 182 -22.15 -6.49 1.27
N SER A 183 -21.95 -6.20 0.01
CA SER A 183 -21.98 -7.18 -1.07
C SER A 183 -20.75 -7.09 -1.96
N GLY A 184 -20.37 -8.22 -2.51
CA GLY A 184 -19.34 -8.36 -3.53
C GLY A 184 -19.80 -9.42 -4.55
N GLU A 185 -18.88 -9.88 -5.38
CA GLU A 185 -19.19 -10.88 -6.38
C GLU A 185 -19.59 -12.22 -5.74
N GLY A 186 -20.89 -12.55 -5.82
CA GLY A 186 -21.46 -13.80 -5.31
C GLY A 186 -21.58 -13.92 -3.79
N TRP A 187 -21.47 -12.81 -3.02
CA TRP A 187 -21.64 -12.83 -1.58
C TRP A 187 -22.32 -11.57 -1.03
N GLU A 188 -23.00 -11.74 0.11
CA GLU A 188 -23.63 -10.69 0.88
C GLU A 188 -23.44 -11.01 2.37
N GLU A 189 -22.81 -10.09 3.12
CA GLU A 189 -22.47 -10.26 4.54
C GLU A 189 -22.72 -8.96 5.31
N LYS A 190 -22.84 -9.05 6.64
CA LYS A 190 -23.07 -7.88 7.50
C LYS A 190 -21.83 -7.46 8.26
N ALA A 191 -21.58 -6.16 8.29
CA ALA A 191 -20.58 -5.55 9.13
C ALA A 191 -20.99 -5.63 10.60
N ASP A 192 -20.44 -6.56 11.39
CA ASP A 192 -20.86 -6.76 12.78
C ASP A 192 -20.38 -5.68 13.73
N GLN A 193 -19.09 -5.38 13.70
CA GLN A 193 -18.46 -4.32 14.50
C GLN A 193 -17.55 -3.49 13.63
N LEU A 194 -17.47 -2.20 13.95
CA LEU A 194 -16.48 -1.29 13.37
C LEU A 194 -15.51 -0.91 14.50
N ARG A 195 -14.22 -1.19 14.30
CA ARG A 195 -13.16 -0.97 15.27
C ARG A 195 -12.17 0.07 14.76
N LEU A 196 -12.01 1.17 15.48
CA LEU A 196 -10.97 2.16 15.22
C LEU A 196 -9.75 1.83 16.08
N TYR A 197 -8.66 1.43 15.47
CA TYR A 197 -7.44 1.05 16.17
C TYR A 197 -6.53 2.26 16.46
N SER A 198 -5.93 2.25 17.64
CA SER A 198 -4.84 3.13 18.04
C SER A 198 -3.77 2.27 18.73
N GLY A 199 -2.73 1.90 17.99
CA GLY A 199 -1.80 0.86 18.41
C GLY A 199 -2.50 -0.50 18.59
N SER A 200 -2.31 -1.14 19.73
CA SER A 200 -2.96 -2.43 20.08
C SER A 200 -4.39 -2.29 20.61
N LYS A 201 -4.81 -1.07 20.95
CA LYS A 201 -6.16 -0.80 21.50
C LYS A 201 -7.11 -0.35 20.40
N PHE A 202 -8.39 -0.61 20.58
CA PHE A 202 -9.42 -0.13 19.66
C PHE A 202 -10.63 0.45 20.40
N THR A 203 -11.34 1.33 19.72
CA THR A 203 -12.66 1.83 20.13
C THR A 203 -13.72 1.33 19.16
N LEU A 204 -14.92 1.03 19.67
CA LEU A 204 -16.05 0.64 18.81
C LEU A 204 -16.74 1.88 18.25
N LEU A 205 -16.97 1.86 16.93
CA LEU A 205 -17.73 2.90 16.24
C LEU A 205 -19.13 2.39 15.90
N GLN A 206 -20.14 3.25 15.97
CA GLN A 206 -21.48 2.97 15.43
C GLN A 206 -21.53 3.27 13.92
N GLN A 207 -20.74 4.22 13.47
CA GLN A 207 -20.58 4.59 12.07
C GLN A 207 -19.16 5.09 11.81
N ALA A 208 -18.67 4.82 10.61
CA ALA A 208 -17.38 5.31 10.08
C ALA A 208 -17.67 6.19 8.85
N PRO A 209 -17.50 7.51 8.93
CA PRO A 209 -17.66 8.41 7.78
C PRO A 209 -16.51 8.21 6.77
N ALA A 210 -16.70 8.71 5.56
CA ALA A 210 -15.67 8.74 4.52
C ALA A 210 -14.36 9.37 5.05
N GLY A 211 -13.23 8.75 4.72
CA GLY A 211 -11.90 9.06 5.25
C GLY A 211 -11.47 8.19 6.42
N THR A 212 -12.40 7.52 7.08
CA THR A 212 -12.07 6.66 8.22
C THR A 212 -11.40 5.38 7.77
N VAL A 213 -10.27 5.05 8.40
CA VAL A 213 -9.63 3.72 8.33
C VAL A 213 -10.09 2.92 9.54
N CYS A 214 -10.75 1.80 9.33
CA CYS A 214 -11.24 0.96 10.42
C CYS A 214 -11.12 -0.54 10.09
N ALA A 215 -11.21 -1.37 11.12
CA ALA A 215 -11.35 -2.82 10.97
C ALA A 215 -12.82 -3.22 11.17
N VAL A 216 -13.29 -4.11 10.32
CA VAL A 216 -14.66 -4.64 10.32
C VAL A 216 -14.63 -6.12 10.66
N THR A 217 -15.52 -6.55 11.55
CA THR A 217 -15.77 -7.97 11.81
C THR A 217 -17.06 -8.43 11.14
N GLY A 218 -17.22 -9.74 10.94
CA GLY A 218 -18.42 -10.32 10.32
C GLY A 218 -18.28 -10.54 8.80
N LEU A 219 -17.17 -10.12 8.20
CA LEU A 219 -16.88 -10.35 6.78
C LEU A 219 -15.92 -11.53 6.63
N SER A 220 -16.33 -12.55 5.89
CA SER A 220 -15.53 -13.77 5.67
C SER A 220 -15.00 -13.90 4.24
N LYS A 221 -15.60 -13.19 3.29
CA LYS A 221 -15.32 -13.33 1.84
C LYS A 221 -14.43 -12.24 1.26
N THR A 222 -14.25 -11.14 2.00
CA THR A 222 -13.41 -10.04 1.54
C THR A 222 -11.94 -10.43 1.45
N MET A 223 -11.23 -9.89 0.46
CA MET A 223 -9.79 -10.08 0.25
C MET A 223 -9.07 -8.73 0.22
N PRO A 224 -7.75 -8.67 0.54
CA PRO A 224 -6.96 -7.46 0.34
C PRO A 224 -6.96 -7.05 -1.13
N GLY A 225 -7.35 -5.80 -1.43
CA GLY A 225 -7.51 -5.28 -2.78
C GLY A 225 -8.98 -5.20 -3.24
N ASP A 226 -9.91 -5.78 -2.49
CA ASP A 226 -11.34 -5.65 -2.81
C ASP A 226 -11.83 -4.22 -2.66
N VAL A 227 -12.82 -3.90 -3.47
CA VAL A 227 -13.55 -2.63 -3.42
C VAL A 227 -15.03 -2.91 -3.11
N LEU A 228 -15.64 -2.02 -2.36
CA LEU A 228 -17.02 -2.15 -1.90
C LEU A 228 -17.84 -0.92 -2.27
N GLY A 229 -19.14 -1.14 -2.49
CA GLY A 229 -20.07 -0.07 -2.81
C GLY A 229 -19.83 0.51 -4.21
N ARG A 230 -19.71 1.85 -4.30
CA ARG A 230 -19.55 2.56 -5.58
C ARG A 230 -18.16 2.46 -6.22
N GLU A 231 -17.19 1.94 -5.50
CA GLU A 231 -15.82 1.88 -6.00
C GLU A 231 -15.67 0.90 -7.14
N THR A 232 -14.88 1.28 -8.13
CA THR A 232 -14.48 0.39 -9.24
C THR A 232 -13.25 -0.41 -8.84
N ALA A 233 -13.03 -1.55 -9.48
CA ALA A 233 -11.92 -2.44 -9.18
C ALA A 233 -10.57 -1.69 -9.17
N ALA A 234 -9.77 -1.94 -8.15
CA ALA A 234 -8.42 -1.40 -8.04
C ALA A 234 -7.52 -1.93 -9.16
N GLN A 235 -6.48 -1.17 -9.50
CA GLN A 235 -5.45 -1.65 -10.43
C GLN A 235 -4.76 -2.91 -9.89
N ALA A 236 -4.49 -3.87 -10.75
CA ALA A 236 -3.73 -5.06 -10.37
C ALA A 236 -2.34 -4.65 -9.84
N PRO A 237 -1.88 -5.27 -8.73
CA PRO A 237 -0.57 -4.97 -8.16
C PRO A 237 0.55 -5.32 -9.15
N VAL A 238 1.61 -4.50 -9.14
CA VAL A 238 2.82 -4.69 -9.98
C VAL A 238 3.79 -5.64 -9.31
N LEU A 239 3.89 -5.51 -7.97
CA LEU A 239 4.82 -6.34 -7.20
C LEU A 239 4.23 -7.72 -7.01
N GLN A 240 4.68 -8.65 -7.84
CA GLN A 240 4.31 -10.06 -7.74
C GLN A 240 5.51 -10.90 -7.32
N PRO A 241 5.30 -11.99 -6.54
CA PRO A 241 6.35 -12.93 -6.25
C PRO A 241 6.87 -13.58 -7.53
N VAL A 242 8.18 -13.72 -7.61
CA VAL A 242 8.85 -14.33 -8.78
C VAL A 242 9.53 -15.68 -8.45
N LEU A 243 9.50 -16.09 -7.20
CA LEU A 243 10.10 -17.33 -6.74
C LEU A 243 9.04 -18.24 -6.13
N GLU A 244 9.00 -19.49 -6.54
CA GLU A 244 8.16 -20.53 -5.95
C GLU A 244 9.05 -21.51 -5.17
N TYR A 245 8.65 -21.80 -3.94
CA TYR A 245 9.33 -22.73 -3.04
C TYR A 245 8.39 -23.88 -2.66
N ARG A 246 8.94 -25.07 -2.55
CA ARG A 246 8.25 -26.17 -1.88
C ARG A 246 8.50 -26.05 -0.38
N LEU A 247 7.43 -26.10 0.39
CA LEU A 247 7.45 -26.08 1.84
C LEU A 247 7.66 -27.51 2.34
N LEU A 248 8.73 -27.72 3.10
CA LEU A 248 9.11 -29.00 3.68
C LEU A 248 8.64 -29.03 5.13
N LEU A 249 7.83 -30.02 5.48
CA LEU A 249 7.34 -30.25 6.85
C LEU A 249 8.23 -31.25 7.58
N GLU A 250 8.27 -31.19 8.92
CA GLU A 250 8.90 -32.24 9.73
C GLU A 250 8.21 -33.60 9.52
N ASP A 251 9.02 -34.68 9.63
CA ASP A 251 8.53 -36.05 9.50
C ASP A 251 7.36 -36.35 10.46
N GLY A 252 6.31 -36.95 9.89
CA GLY A 252 5.09 -37.28 10.64
C GLY A 252 4.03 -36.20 10.65
N THR A 253 4.29 -35.01 10.09
CA THR A 253 3.27 -33.94 9.95
C THR A 253 2.31 -34.26 8.81
N ASP A 254 1.01 -34.19 9.06
CA ASP A 254 -0.02 -34.30 8.00
C ASP A 254 -0.02 -33.05 7.13
N ALA A 255 0.45 -33.21 5.89
CA ALA A 255 0.55 -32.11 4.94
C ALA A 255 -0.81 -31.51 4.54
N ALA A 256 -1.89 -32.28 4.52
CA ALA A 256 -3.23 -31.77 4.21
C ALA A 256 -3.78 -30.90 5.33
N LEU A 257 -3.54 -31.32 6.58
CA LEU A 257 -3.87 -30.52 7.77
C LEU A 257 -3.06 -29.23 7.81
N ALA A 258 -1.75 -29.32 7.59
CA ALA A 258 -0.86 -28.17 7.52
C ALA A 258 -1.31 -27.18 6.42
N TYR A 259 -1.65 -27.65 5.24
CA TYR A 259 -2.18 -26.80 4.17
C TYR A 259 -3.44 -26.07 4.58
N GLY A 260 -4.39 -26.75 5.26
CA GLY A 260 -5.60 -26.12 5.78
C GLY A 260 -5.33 -24.97 6.76
N GLN A 261 -4.30 -25.12 7.61
CA GLN A 261 -3.86 -24.06 8.53
C GLN A 261 -3.16 -22.91 7.78
N LEU A 262 -2.32 -23.22 6.82
CA LEU A 262 -1.56 -22.23 6.05
C LEU A 262 -2.46 -21.34 5.15
N ARG A 263 -3.61 -21.85 4.71
CA ARG A 263 -4.60 -21.04 3.96
C ARG A 263 -5.05 -19.78 4.69
N VAL A 264 -5.00 -19.78 6.01
CA VAL A 264 -5.27 -18.59 6.80
C VAL A 264 -4.25 -17.48 6.52
N LEU A 265 -2.99 -17.84 6.25
CA LEU A 265 -1.96 -16.87 5.88
C LEU A 265 -2.17 -16.32 4.46
N GLU A 266 -2.70 -17.14 3.55
CA GLU A 266 -3.05 -16.69 2.20
C GLU A 266 -4.21 -15.68 2.21
N GLU A 267 -5.18 -15.82 3.13
CA GLU A 267 -6.22 -14.80 3.32
C GLU A 267 -5.63 -13.44 3.74
N GLU A 268 -4.55 -13.45 4.54
CA GLU A 268 -3.86 -12.25 4.99
C GLU A 268 -2.89 -11.69 3.93
N ASP A 269 -2.23 -12.58 3.19
CA ASP A 269 -1.32 -12.23 2.08
C ASP A 269 -1.59 -13.11 0.85
N PRO A 270 -2.50 -12.70 -0.04
CA PRO A 270 -2.84 -13.45 -1.26
C PRO A 270 -1.66 -13.66 -2.21
N ALA A 271 -0.59 -12.85 -2.08
CA ALA A 271 0.61 -13.01 -2.89
C ALA A 271 1.40 -14.29 -2.57
N LEU A 272 1.11 -14.97 -1.46
CA LEU A 272 1.72 -16.26 -1.13
C LEU A 272 1.36 -17.37 -2.12
N HIS A 273 0.22 -17.28 -2.81
CA HIS A 273 -0.25 -18.26 -3.80
C HIS A 273 0.02 -19.70 -3.37
N LEU A 274 -0.66 -20.12 -2.29
CA LEU A 274 -0.49 -21.48 -1.76
C LEU A 274 -1.12 -22.52 -2.68
N VAL A 275 -0.32 -23.43 -3.20
CA VAL A 275 -0.77 -24.51 -4.06
C VAL A 275 -0.58 -25.86 -3.36
N TRP A 276 -1.65 -26.65 -3.30
CA TRP A 276 -1.64 -28.02 -2.83
C TRP A 276 -1.57 -29.01 -4.00
N ASN A 277 -0.49 -29.77 -4.08
CA ASN A 277 -0.41 -30.89 -5.01
C ASN A 277 -0.79 -32.19 -4.29
N ALA A 278 -2.00 -32.69 -4.53
CA ALA A 278 -2.53 -33.87 -3.86
C ALA A 278 -1.78 -35.17 -4.23
N LEU A 279 -1.22 -35.27 -5.45
CA LEU A 279 -0.49 -36.45 -5.91
C LEU A 279 0.87 -36.58 -5.22
N LEU A 280 1.56 -35.47 -5.10
CA LEU A 280 2.90 -35.43 -4.49
C LEU A 280 2.84 -35.12 -2.99
N ARG A 281 1.68 -34.77 -2.45
CA ARG A 281 1.48 -34.28 -1.09
C ARG A 281 2.41 -33.11 -0.74
N GLU A 282 2.57 -32.19 -1.69
CA GLU A 282 3.46 -31.03 -1.58
C GLU A 282 2.66 -29.75 -1.45
N ILE A 283 3.15 -28.87 -0.58
CA ILE A 283 2.69 -27.49 -0.47
C ILE A 283 3.72 -26.60 -1.15
N ARG A 284 3.27 -25.74 -2.07
CA ARG A 284 4.11 -24.74 -2.73
C ARG A 284 3.63 -23.35 -2.35
N VAL A 285 4.58 -22.41 -2.27
CA VAL A 285 4.33 -21.03 -1.89
C VAL A 285 5.18 -20.11 -2.74
N GLN A 286 4.62 -18.95 -3.12
CA GLN A 286 5.34 -17.93 -3.86
C GLN A 286 5.84 -16.84 -2.92
N LEU A 287 7.12 -16.46 -3.07
CA LEU A 287 7.80 -15.46 -2.24
C LEU A 287 8.63 -14.50 -3.11
N MET A 288 8.84 -13.29 -2.60
CA MET A 288 9.67 -12.27 -3.27
C MET A 288 11.17 -12.47 -3.02
N GLY A 289 11.55 -13.24 -1.99
CA GLY A 289 12.95 -13.45 -1.68
C GLY A 289 13.20 -14.07 -0.30
N PRO A 290 14.50 -14.28 0.06
CA PRO A 290 14.89 -15.03 1.25
C PRO A 290 14.44 -14.38 2.57
N VAL A 291 14.37 -13.05 2.66
CA VAL A 291 13.90 -12.37 3.88
C VAL A 291 12.43 -12.69 4.18
N GLN A 292 11.58 -12.72 3.14
CA GLN A 292 10.17 -13.10 3.32
C GLN A 292 10.05 -14.58 3.72
N MET A 293 10.92 -15.45 3.21
CA MET A 293 10.99 -16.87 3.60
C MET A 293 11.24 -17.03 5.11
N GLU A 294 12.24 -16.33 5.65
CA GLU A 294 12.58 -16.40 7.09
C GLU A 294 11.42 -15.86 7.95
N ILE A 295 10.78 -14.77 7.53
CA ILE A 295 9.62 -14.21 8.23
C ILE A 295 8.46 -15.20 8.22
N LEU A 296 8.15 -15.79 7.06
CA LEU A 296 7.07 -16.78 6.92
C LEU A 296 7.33 -18.02 7.77
N GLN A 297 8.56 -18.53 7.81
CA GLN A 297 8.96 -19.65 8.64
C GLN A 297 8.68 -19.39 10.13
N LYS A 298 9.12 -18.25 10.65
CA LYS A 298 8.87 -17.84 12.04
C LYS A 298 7.39 -17.63 12.33
N LEU A 299 6.65 -17.09 11.36
CA LEU A 299 5.21 -16.89 11.50
C LEU A 299 4.45 -18.21 11.58
N ILE A 300 4.80 -19.19 10.74
CA ILE A 300 4.22 -20.54 10.74
C ILE A 300 4.50 -21.23 12.08
N GLU A 301 5.74 -21.19 12.54
CA GLU A 301 6.13 -21.81 13.81
C GLU A 301 5.39 -21.15 14.99
N SER A 302 5.33 -19.83 15.05
CA SER A 302 4.70 -19.11 16.16
C SER A 302 3.17 -19.27 16.22
N ARG A 303 2.49 -19.35 15.06
CA ARG A 303 1.03 -19.43 15.00
C ARG A 303 0.48 -20.85 15.05
N PHE A 304 1.17 -21.79 14.42
CA PHE A 304 0.65 -23.14 14.24
C PHE A 304 1.51 -24.21 14.93
N GLY A 305 2.67 -23.84 15.51
CA GLY A 305 3.61 -24.77 16.10
C GLY A 305 4.26 -25.70 15.07
N LEU A 306 4.15 -25.40 13.77
CA LEU A 306 4.71 -26.20 12.69
C LEU A 306 6.12 -25.72 12.39
N LYS A 307 7.08 -26.63 12.44
CA LYS A 307 8.43 -26.37 11.94
C LYS A 307 8.49 -26.70 10.47
N VAL A 308 8.89 -25.72 9.69
CA VAL A 308 8.96 -25.81 8.23
C VAL A 308 10.33 -25.37 7.74
N SER A 309 10.71 -25.89 6.59
CA SER A 309 11.85 -25.41 5.81
C SER A 309 11.44 -25.30 4.34
N PHE A 310 12.30 -24.72 3.52
CA PHE A 310 12.03 -24.52 2.10
C PHE A 310 13.12 -25.16 1.27
N ASP A 311 12.77 -25.64 0.08
CA ASP A 311 13.74 -26.14 -0.89
C ASP A 311 14.55 -25.02 -1.57
N ALA A 312 15.30 -25.36 -2.62
CA ALA A 312 16.13 -24.40 -3.34
C ALA A 312 15.34 -23.32 -4.11
N GLY A 313 14.03 -23.51 -4.26
CA GLY A 313 13.15 -22.61 -5.00
C GLY A 313 13.31 -22.66 -6.53
N ASN A 314 12.28 -22.24 -7.22
CA ASN A 314 12.23 -22.14 -8.68
C ASN A 314 11.73 -20.75 -9.08
N ILE A 315 12.15 -20.28 -10.26
CA ILE A 315 11.63 -19.03 -10.81
C ILE A 315 10.23 -19.29 -11.39
N VAL A 316 9.28 -18.42 -11.09
CA VAL A 316 7.95 -18.43 -11.70
C VAL A 316 8.05 -17.76 -13.06
N TYR A 317 7.82 -18.52 -14.13
CA TYR A 317 7.77 -17.99 -15.47
C TYR A 317 6.33 -17.60 -15.81
N LEU A 318 6.17 -16.43 -16.39
CA LEU A 318 4.91 -15.97 -16.96
C LEU A 318 4.98 -16.09 -18.48
N GLU A 319 4.01 -16.77 -19.06
CA GLU A 319 3.88 -16.92 -20.50
C GLU A 319 2.72 -16.04 -21.01
N THR A 320 2.89 -15.46 -22.19
CA THR A 320 1.84 -14.72 -22.88
C THR A 320 1.89 -15.01 -24.37
N ILE A 321 0.77 -14.84 -25.04
CA ILE A 321 0.71 -14.94 -26.51
C ILE A 321 1.19 -13.62 -27.12
N ALA A 322 2.10 -13.69 -28.10
CA ALA A 322 2.66 -12.53 -28.79
C ALA A 322 1.71 -11.93 -29.86
N ALA A 323 0.72 -12.71 -30.31
CA ALA A 323 -0.27 -12.31 -31.29
C ALA A 323 -1.59 -13.06 -31.05
N PRO A 324 -2.74 -12.56 -31.54
CA PRO A 324 -4.00 -13.29 -31.48
C PRO A 324 -3.83 -14.67 -32.16
N VAL A 325 -4.27 -15.72 -31.46
CA VAL A 325 -4.23 -17.10 -31.97
C VAL A 325 -5.63 -17.70 -31.86
N GLU A 326 -6.00 -18.50 -32.90
CA GLU A 326 -7.24 -19.25 -32.91
C GLU A 326 -6.96 -20.70 -32.54
N GLY A 327 -7.66 -21.22 -31.52
CA GLY A 327 -7.56 -22.60 -31.08
C GLY A 327 -8.86 -23.34 -31.37
N VAL A 328 -8.79 -24.55 -31.97
CA VAL A 328 -9.95 -25.41 -32.19
C VAL A 328 -9.93 -26.52 -31.15
N GLY A 329 -10.96 -26.53 -30.28
CA GLY A 329 -11.16 -27.59 -29.30
C GLY A 329 -12.22 -28.60 -29.79
N HIS A 330 -11.87 -29.89 -29.85
CA HIS A 330 -12.81 -30.95 -30.09
C HIS A 330 -13.33 -31.53 -28.76
N TYR A 331 -14.60 -31.36 -28.49
CA TYR A 331 -15.25 -31.96 -27.33
C TYR A 331 -15.92 -33.30 -27.76
N LEU A 332 -15.34 -34.42 -27.31
CA LEU A 332 -15.96 -35.72 -27.48
C LEU A 332 -16.88 -36.00 -26.29
N SER A 333 -18.20 -35.97 -26.55
CA SER A 333 -19.20 -36.37 -25.57
C SER A 333 -19.19 -37.89 -25.40
N LEU A 334 -18.95 -38.36 -24.18
CA LEU A 334 -19.03 -39.79 -23.81
C LEU A 334 -20.46 -40.38 -23.86
N ILE A 335 -21.48 -39.57 -24.15
CA ILE A 335 -22.86 -40.00 -24.23
C ILE A 335 -23.13 -40.79 -25.53
N HIS A 336 -22.24 -40.74 -26.52
CA HIS A 336 -22.40 -41.44 -27.81
C HIS A 336 -21.41 -42.59 -28.00
N ILE A 337 -20.73 -43.04 -26.94
CA ILE A 337 -19.99 -44.30 -26.92
C ILE A 337 -20.74 -45.29 -26.05
#